data_f4a84a606d485449c789ff07719adb99
#
_entry.id   f4a84a606d485449c789ff07719adb99
#
_cell.length_a   1.000
_cell.length_b   1.000
_cell.length_c   1.000
_cell.angle_alpha   90.00
_cell.angle_beta   90.00
_cell.angle_gamma   90.00
#
_symmetry.space_group_name_H-M   'P 1'
#
loop_
_entity.id
_entity.type
_entity.pdbx_description
1 polymer ?
#
loop_
_entity_poly.entity_id
_entity_poly.type
_entity_poly.pdbx_seq_one_letter_code
_entity_poly.pdbx_strand_id
1 'polypeptide(L)'
;KKGNGNYAYLDDIMEAEKVLVQELTQTFYAVADDVVMNLEFNPLLVKQYRLIGFDNRRDAVTDPSSYIEGGEIGSGSSTLAIFEIITSMPQASDSQNIALIKLRYSLCNNPNVEYLNFPVINNFEPFNRLHNELKLATSIAMFGMQLRNSKYLGTTTWQMIYDIALQSANTSNFLQNEYLSLISKADELYNGPKKRPGKRKKKN
;
A
#
# COMPACT_ATOMS: atom_id res chain seq x y z
N LYS A 1 -5.51 13.52 -22.37
CA LYS A 1 -4.39 12.78 -21.79
C LYS A 1 -3.65 13.70 -20.85
N LYS A 2 -3.51 13.30 -19.61
CA LYS A 2 -2.81 14.04 -18.54
C LYS A 2 -1.31 13.74 -18.69
N GLY A 3 -0.43 14.69 -18.35
CA GLY A 3 1.01 14.53 -18.53
C GLY A 3 1.57 13.32 -17.77
N ASN A 4 2.64 12.74 -18.29
CA ASN A 4 3.43 11.68 -17.65
C ASN A 4 4.35 12.35 -16.63
N GLY A 5 3.87 12.57 -15.43
CA GLY A 5 4.65 13.19 -14.38
C GLY A 5 4.25 12.68 -13.00
N ASN A 6 5.20 12.70 -12.08
CA ASN A 6 4.94 12.44 -10.68
C ASN A 6 4.22 13.64 -10.05
N TYR A 7 3.26 13.36 -9.20
CA TYR A 7 2.54 14.36 -8.44
C TYR A 7 2.91 14.24 -6.96
N ALA A 8 3.28 15.34 -6.34
CA ALA A 8 3.47 15.45 -4.90
C ALA A 8 2.65 16.62 -4.36
N TYR A 9 2.04 16.42 -3.20
CA TYR A 9 1.37 17.48 -2.46
C TYR A 9 2.35 18.00 -1.39
N LEU A 10 2.57 19.30 -1.38
CA LEU A 10 3.48 19.98 -0.46
C LEU A 10 2.64 20.89 0.42
N ASP A 11 2.43 20.54 1.67
CA ASP A 11 1.69 21.36 2.65
C ASP A 11 2.60 22.01 3.69
N ASP A 12 3.82 21.48 3.88
CA ASP A 12 4.82 22.08 4.73
C ASP A 12 6.25 21.94 4.18
N ILE A 13 7.22 22.52 4.90
CA ILE A 13 8.63 22.53 4.50
C ILE A 13 9.30 21.18 4.63
N MET A 14 8.84 20.32 5.56
CA MET A 14 9.39 18.98 5.76
C MET A 14 9.00 18.05 4.60
N GLU A 15 7.76 18.19 4.10
CA GLU A 15 7.31 17.47 2.92
C GLU A 15 8.05 17.94 1.67
N ALA A 16 8.30 19.26 1.56
CA ALA A 16 9.10 19.81 0.48
C ALA A 16 10.55 19.27 0.51
N GLU A 17 11.19 19.19 1.68
CA GLU A 17 12.52 18.63 1.84
C GLU A 17 12.56 17.15 1.46
N LYS A 18 11.59 16.35 1.91
CA LYS A 18 11.45 14.95 1.54
C LYS A 18 11.38 14.77 0.02
N VAL A 19 10.45 15.48 -0.62
CA VAL A 19 10.20 15.31 -2.07
C VAL A 19 11.36 15.88 -2.90
N LEU A 20 11.87 17.07 -2.57
CA LEU A 20 12.84 17.78 -3.40
C LEU A 20 14.30 17.41 -3.08
N VAL A 21 14.59 16.78 -1.96
CA VAL A 21 15.95 16.39 -1.57
C VAL A 21 16.09 14.86 -1.49
N GLN A 22 15.23 14.20 -0.72
CA GLN A 22 15.37 12.78 -0.47
C GLN A 22 14.86 11.90 -1.64
N GLU A 23 13.73 12.29 -2.26
CA GLU A 23 13.09 11.54 -3.34
C GLU A 23 13.50 12.04 -4.75
N LEU A 24 14.32 13.09 -4.84
CA LEU A 24 14.72 13.69 -6.10
C LEU A 24 15.40 12.67 -7.04
N THR A 25 16.31 11.87 -6.50
CA THR A 25 17.00 10.83 -7.26
C THR A 25 16.06 9.76 -7.81
N GLN A 26 15.01 9.42 -7.07
CA GLN A 26 13.99 8.47 -7.49
C GLN A 26 13.14 8.99 -8.66
N THR A 27 12.99 10.31 -8.75
CA THR A 27 12.23 10.95 -9.82
C THR A 27 13.04 11.16 -11.09
N PHE A 28 14.33 11.50 -10.97
CA PHE A 28 15.16 11.85 -12.12
C PHE A 28 15.95 10.68 -12.71
N TYR A 29 16.17 9.63 -11.96
CA TYR A 29 16.97 8.48 -12.41
C TYR A 29 16.12 7.21 -12.44
N ALA A 30 15.34 7.05 -13.50
CA ALA A 30 14.65 5.80 -13.74
C ALA A 30 15.67 4.68 -14.01
N VAL A 31 15.49 3.54 -13.38
CA VAL A 31 16.33 2.33 -13.59
C VAL A 31 15.62 1.28 -14.43
N ALA A 32 14.28 1.32 -14.44
CA ALA A 32 13.46 0.45 -15.25
C ALA A 32 12.17 1.17 -15.70
N ASP A 33 11.77 0.87 -16.93
CA ASP A 33 10.58 1.38 -17.57
C ASP A 33 9.59 0.25 -17.85
N ASP A 34 8.32 0.62 -18.05
CA ASP A 34 7.23 -0.29 -18.41
C ASP A 34 7.14 -1.51 -17.48
N VAL A 35 7.36 -1.26 -16.19
CA VAL A 35 7.38 -2.30 -15.17
C VAL A 35 5.97 -2.76 -14.85
N VAL A 36 5.70 -4.03 -15.10
CA VAL A 36 4.43 -4.69 -14.74
C VAL A 36 4.73 -5.85 -13.82
N MET A 37 4.13 -5.82 -12.63
CA MET A 37 4.15 -6.94 -11.69
C MET A 37 2.82 -7.67 -11.75
N ASN A 38 2.88 -8.96 -12.09
CA ASN A 38 1.74 -9.86 -12.05
C ASN A 38 1.96 -10.91 -10.95
N LEU A 39 0.90 -11.22 -10.21
CA LEU A 39 0.90 -12.25 -9.17
C LEU A 39 -0.11 -13.33 -9.52
N GLU A 40 0.37 -14.54 -9.75
CA GLU A 40 -0.44 -15.72 -10.04
C GLU A 40 -0.53 -16.61 -8.80
N PHE A 41 -1.71 -16.68 -8.19
CA PHE A 41 -1.94 -17.55 -7.05
C PHE A 41 -2.17 -19.00 -7.49
N ASN A 42 -1.67 -19.93 -6.68
CA ASN A 42 -1.95 -21.36 -6.86
C ASN A 42 -3.42 -21.66 -6.48
N PRO A 43 -4.28 -22.03 -7.44
CA PRO A 43 -5.70 -22.24 -7.20
C PRO A 43 -6.00 -23.44 -6.29
N LEU A 44 -5.07 -24.36 -6.11
CA LEU A 44 -5.19 -25.46 -5.16
C LEU A 44 -5.02 -25.01 -3.71
N LEU A 45 -4.23 -23.95 -3.48
CA LEU A 45 -3.89 -23.45 -2.15
C LEU A 45 -4.63 -22.17 -1.78
N VAL A 46 -5.03 -21.35 -2.76
CA VAL A 46 -5.69 -20.05 -2.54
C VAL A 46 -7.10 -20.08 -3.13
N LYS A 47 -8.09 -20.02 -2.25
CA LYS A 47 -9.50 -19.99 -2.60
C LYS A 47 -9.96 -18.60 -3.05
N GLN A 48 -9.48 -17.56 -2.38
CA GLN A 48 -9.81 -16.17 -2.68
C GLN A 48 -8.61 -15.28 -2.38
N TYR A 49 -8.50 -14.20 -3.11
CA TYR A 49 -7.50 -13.16 -2.85
C TYR A 49 -8.03 -11.77 -3.21
N ARG A 50 -7.43 -10.77 -2.61
CA ARG A 50 -7.76 -9.37 -2.84
C ARG A 50 -6.51 -8.50 -2.67
N LEU A 51 -6.22 -7.64 -3.65
CA LEU A 51 -5.20 -6.61 -3.52
C LEU A 51 -5.78 -5.44 -2.71
N ILE A 52 -5.12 -5.06 -1.60
CA ILE A 52 -5.55 -3.97 -0.75
C ILE A 52 -5.22 -2.63 -1.41
N GLY A 53 -6.17 -1.69 -1.39
CA GLY A 53 -5.99 -0.32 -1.87
C GLY A 53 -6.28 -0.07 -3.36
N PHE A 54 -6.50 -1.11 -4.16
CA PHE A 54 -6.75 -1.01 -5.60
C PHE A 54 -8.20 -1.25 -6.03
N ASP A 55 -9.14 -1.10 -5.13
CA ASP A 55 -10.56 -1.40 -5.38
C ASP A 55 -11.20 -0.58 -6.53
N ASN A 56 -10.58 0.52 -6.93
CA ASN A 56 -11.12 1.45 -7.92
C ASN A 56 -10.71 1.17 -9.37
N ARG A 57 -9.92 0.13 -9.66
CA ARG A 57 -9.40 -0.19 -11.00
C ARG A 57 -9.78 -1.58 -11.49
N ARG A 58 -10.88 -2.12 -11.04
CA ARG A 58 -11.34 -3.45 -11.46
C ARG A 58 -11.53 -3.57 -12.97
N ASP A 59 -12.00 -2.53 -13.62
CA ASP A 59 -12.30 -2.54 -15.06
C ASP A 59 -11.03 -2.63 -15.94
N ALA A 60 -9.90 -2.11 -15.47
CA ALA A 60 -8.64 -2.18 -16.21
C ALA A 60 -8.01 -3.59 -16.24
N VAL A 61 -8.40 -4.47 -15.31
CA VAL A 61 -7.85 -5.85 -15.19
C VAL A 61 -8.74 -6.86 -15.90
N THR A 62 -10.02 -6.53 -16.14
CA THR A 62 -11.01 -7.44 -16.73
C THR A 62 -11.15 -7.33 -18.24
N ASP A 63 -10.61 -6.27 -18.87
CA ASP A 63 -10.62 -6.10 -20.30
C ASP A 63 -9.32 -6.63 -20.94
N PRO A 64 -9.36 -7.79 -21.64
CA PRO A 64 -8.19 -8.37 -22.30
C PRO A 64 -7.58 -7.47 -23.38
N SER A 65 -8.34 -6.47 -23.85
CA SER A 65 -7.89 -5.50 -24.87
C SER A 65 -7.25 -4.25 -24.24
N SER A 66 -7.35 -4.07 -22.91
CA SER A 66 -6.72 -2.95 -22.23
C SER A 66 -5.21 -3.18 -22.15
N TYR A 67 -4.46 -2.31 -22.81
CA TYR A 67 -3.02 -2.23 -22.61
C TYR A 67 -2.75 -1.64 -21.22
N ILE A 68 -2.17 -2.46 -20.32
CA ILE A 68 -1.70 -1.98 -19.02
C ILE A 68 -0.33 -1.36 -19.26
N GLU A 69 -0.29 -0.04 -19.30
CA GLU A 69 0.96 0.71 -19.32
C GLU A 69 1.67 0.49 -17.99
N GLY A 70 2.91 -0.02 -18.03
CA GLY A 70 3.73 -0.23 -16.85
C GLY A 70 4.18 1.09 -16.24
N GLY A 71 4.64 1.03 -14.99
CA GLY A 71 5.21 2.19 -14.29
C GLY A 71 6.71 2.29 -14.48
N GLU A 72 7.25 3.48 -14.29
CA GLU A 72 8.69 3.70 -14.16
C GLU A 72 9.13 3.42 -12.72
N ILE A 73 10.30 2.82 -12.55
CA ILE A 73 10.92 2.64 -11.23
C ILE A 73 12.20 3.47 -11.17
N GLY A 74 12.21 4.43 -10.26
CA GLY A 74 13.35 5.29 -10.00
C GLY A 74 14.39 4.64 -9.09
N SER A 75 15.62 5.12 -9.17
CA SER A 75 16.73 4.64 -8.34
C SER A 75 16.42 4.80 -6.85
N GLY A 76 16.53 3.72 -6.09
CA GLY A 76 16.24 3.71 -4.65
C GLY A 76 14.75 3.69 -4.30
N SER A 77 13.82 3.67 -5.28
CA SER A 77 12.41 3.54 -4.97
C SER A 77 12.03 2.09 -4.65
N SER A 78 10.99 1.94 -3.83
CA SER A 78 10.39 0.65 -3.51
C SER A 78 8.86 0.74 -3.51
N THR A 79 8.21 -0.33 -3.89
CA THR A 79 6.74 -0.42 -3.88
C THR A 79 6.32 -1.67 -3.13
N LEU A 80 5.35 -1.52 -2.23
CA LEU A 80 4.77 -2.62 -1.47
C LEU A 80 3.34 -2.87 -1.95
N ALA A 81 3.04 -4.13 -2.29
CA ALA A 81 1.69 -4.59 -2.57
C ALA A 81 1.25 -5.58 -1.48
N ILE A 82 0.11 -5.33 -0.86
CA ILE A 82 -0.44 -6.17 0.21
C ILE A 82 -1.67 -6.89 -0.32
N PHE A 83 -1.65 -8.22 -0.23
CA PHE A 83 -2.78 -9.07 -0.60
C PHE A 83 -3.37 -9.71 0.65
N GLU A 84 -4.68 -9.67 0.74
CA GLU A 84 -5.44 -10.52 1.64
C GLU A 84 -5.79 -11.80 0.90
N ILE A 85 -5.52 -12.94 1.51
CA ILE A 85 -5.78 -14.25 0.90
C ILE A 85 -6.61 -15.14 1.85
N ILE A 86 -7.46 -15.99 1.27
CA ILE A 86 -8.13 -17.07 1.96
C ILE A 86 -7.60 -18.37 1.38
N THR A 87 -6.96 -19.18 2.22
CA THR A 87 -6.39 -20.46 1.79
C THR A 87 -7.46 -21.55 1.70
N SER A 88 -7.25 -22.50 0.78
CA SER A 88 -8.13 -23.68 0.63
C SER A 88 -7.91 -24.70 1.74
N MET A 89 -6.66 -24.81 2.22
CA MET A 89 -6.26 -25.73 3.28
C MET A 89 -5.35 -25.00 4.27
N PRO A 90 -5.71 -24.96 5.56
CA PRO A 90 -4.89 -24.29 6.59
C PRO A 90 -3.52 -24.93 6.82
N GLN A 91 -3.29 -26.16 6.35
CA GLN A 91 -2.08 -26.96 6.58
C GLN A 91 -1.51 -27.53 5.27
N ALA A 92 -1.56 -26.77 4.16
CA ALA A 92 -0.84 -27.18 2.96
C ALA A 92 0.66 -27.28 3.29
N SER A 93 1.33 -28.32 2.79
CA SER A 93 2.75 -28.57 3.09
C SER A 93 3.62 -27.37 2.72
N ASP A 94 4.55 -27.00 3.59
CA ASP A 94 5.48 -25.87 3.45
C ASP A 94 6.36 -25.90 2.18
N SER A 95 6.26 -26.98 1.37
CA SER A 95 7.07 -27.17 0.17
C SER A 95 6.40 -26.69 -1.13
N GLN A 96 5.15 -26.25 -1.10
CA GLN A 96 4.44 -25.80 -2.29
C GLN A 96 4.44 -24.27 -2.42
N ASN A 97 4.63 -23.78 -3.63
CA ASN A 97 4.50 -22.35 -3.91
C ASN A 97 3.03 -21.94 -3.85
N ILE A 98 2.75 -20.93 -3.00
CA ILE A 98 1.41 -20.35 -2.88
C ILE A 98 1.08 -19.39 -4.04
N ALA A 99 2.11 -18.80 -4.62
CA ALA A 99 2.00 -17.90 -5.76
C ALA A 99 3.30 -17.85 -6.56
N LEU A 100 3.19 -17.27 -7.76
CA LEU A 100 4.31 -16.90 -8.61
C LEU A 100 4.23 -15.42 -8.93
N ILE A 101 5.25 -14.65 -8.56
CA ILE A 101 5.40 -13.24 -8.97
C ILE A 101 6.13 -13.23 -10.31
N LYS A 102 5.54 -12.55 -11.30
CA LYS A 102 6.13 -12.33 -12.61
C LYS A 102 6.34 -10.83 -12.80
N LEU A 103 7.58 -10.44 -13.04
CA LEU A 103 7.94 -9.08 -13.41
C LEU A 103 8.26 -9.02 -14.90
N ARG A 104 7.71 -8.03 -15.58
CA ARG A 104 8.09 -7.61 -16.91
C ARG A 104 8.57 -6.17 -16.83
N TYR A 105 9.71 -5.86 -17.44
CA TYR A 105 10.27 -4.51 -17.43
C TYR A 105 11.25 -4.33 -18.60
N SER A 106 11.62 -3.09 -18.88
CA SER A 106 12.72 -2.72 -19.76
C SER A 106 13.73 -1.89 -18.97
N LEU A 107 15.01 -2.02 -19.26
CA LEU A 107 16.02 -1.11 -18.72
C LEU A 107 16.03 0.18 -19.53
N CYS A 108 16.20 1.34 -18.88
CA CYS A 108 16.18 2.64 -19.55
C CYS A 108 17.20 2.81 -20.69
N ASN A 109 18.29 2.06 -20.65
CA ASN A 109 19.34 2.06 -21.67
C ASN A 109 19.29 0.85 -22.62
N ASN A 110 18.31 -0.04 -22.46
CA ASN A 110 18.11 -1.23 -23.27
C ASN A 110 16.62 -1.48 -23.49
N PRO A 111 16.07 -1.29 -24.70
CA PRO A 111 14.65 -1.44 -24.97
C PRO A 111 14.17 -2.90 -24.98
N ASN A 112 15.05 -3.88 -24.77
CA ASN A 112 14.64 -5.27 -24.67
C ASN A 112 13.82 -5.50 -23.42
N VAL A 113 12.73 -6.24 -23.58
CA VAL A 113 11.86 -6.61 -22.46
C VAL A 113 12.48 -7.77 -21.70
N GLU A 114 12.64 -7.57 -20.41
CA GLU A 114 13.15 -8.57 -19.47
C GLU A 114 12.02 -9.18 -18.65
N TYR A 115 12.19 -10.44 -18.25
CA TYR A 115 11.23 -11.17 -17.43
C TYR A 115 11.92 -11.80 -16.22
N LEU A 116 11.35 -11.59 -15.04
CA LEU A 116 11.79 -12.25 -13.81
C LEU A 116 10.61 -12.97 -13.16
N ASN A 117 10.88 -14.15 -12.62
CA ASN A 117 9.90 -14.96 -11.93
C ASN A 117 10.38 -15.30 -10.53
N PHE A 118 9.55 -15.05 -9.53
CA PHE A 118 9.84 -15.33 -8.13
C PHE A 118 8.75 -16.23 -7.55
N PRO A 119 9.07 -17.49 -7.22
CA PRO A 119 8.12 -18.35 -6.51
C PRO A 119 7.96 -17.85 -5.06
N VAL A 120 6.70 -17.76 -4.61
CA VAL A 120 6.35 -17.44 -3.23
C VAL A 120 6.06 -18.72 -2.50
N ILE A 121 6.92 -19.07 -1.54
CA ILE A 121 6.77 -20.27 -0.73
C ILE A 121 5.58 -20.13 0.21
N ASN A 122 4.86 -21.22 0.44
CA ASN A 122 3.78 -21.28 1.42
C ASN A 122 4.33 -21.32 2.85
N ASN A 123 4.77 -20.15 3.35
CA ASN A 123 5.29 -19.98 4.69
C ASN A 123 4.50 -18.89 5.40
N PHE A 124 3.64 -19.30 6.35
CA PHE A 124 2.83 -18.39 7.14
C PHE A 124 3.46 -18.15 8.50
N GLU A 125 3.70 -16.90 8.81
CA GLU A 125 4.14 -16.48 10.13
C GLU A 125 3.00 -15.80 10.89
N PRO A 126 2.86 -16.08 12.20
CA PRO A 126 1.94 -15.34 13.05
C PRO A 126 2.27 -13.85 13.03
N PHE A 127 1.23 -12.99 13.00
CA PHE A 127 1.39 -11.54 12.91
C PHE A 127 2.35 -10.96 13.94
N ASN A 128 2.34 -11.47 15.19
CA ASN A 128 3.22 -11.00 16.26
C ASN A 128 4.72 -11.30 16.02
N ARG A 129 5.06 -12.24 15.13
CA ARG A 129 6.43 -12.57 14.74
C ARG A 129 6.93 -11.80 13.51
N LEU A 130 6.07 -11.10 12.81
CA LEU A 130 6.47 -10.30 11.66
C LEU A 130 7.45 -9.20 12.06
N HIS A 131 8.32 -8.81 11.13
CA HIS A 131 9.17 -7.63 11.27
C HIS A 131 8.34 -6.36 11.43
N ASN A 132 8.88 -5.38 12.14
CA ASN A 132 8.17 -4.14 12.46
C ASN A 132 7.74 -3.37 11.21
N GLU A 133 8.55 -3.39 10.16
CA GLU A 133 8.24 -2.74 8.88
C GLU A 133 6.95 -3.31 8.25
N LEU A 134 6.77 -4.63 8.31
CA LEU A 134 5.55 -5.28 7.79
C LEU A 134 4.33 -5.01 8.67
N LYS A 135 4.51 -4.96 9.99
CA LYS A 135 3.44 -4.56 10.92
C LYS A 135 3.01 -3.12 10.68
N LEU A 136 3.98 -2.21 10.52
CA LEU A 136 3.72 -0.81 10.24
C LEU A 136 2.98 -0.66 8.89
N ALA A 137 3.47 -1.32 7.83
CA ALA A 137 2.81 -1.33 6.53
C ALA A 137 1.38 -1.86 6.60
N THR A 138 1.14 -2.90 7.42
CA THR A 138 -0.21 -3.43 7.66
C THR A 138 -1.10 -2.38 8.34
N SER A 139 -0.59 -1.69 9.37
CA SER A 139 -1.35 -0.63 10.04
C SER A 139 -1.71 0.52 9.08
N ILE A 140 -0.79 0.90 8.18
CA ILE A 140 -1.03 1.93 7.15
C ILE A 140 -2.13 1.48 6.19
N ALA A 141 -2.10 0.21 5.76
CA ALA A 141 -3.15 -0.35 4.93
C ALA A 141 -4.52 -0.34 5.63
N MET A 142 -4.55 -0.76 6.91
CA MET A 142 -5.76 -0.74 7.74
C MET A 142 -6.28 0.70 7.94
N PHE A 143 -5.40 1.66 8.17
CA PHE A 143 -5.74 3.08 8.28
C PHE A 143 -6.42 3.59 6.99
N GLY A 144 -5.84 3.33 5.83
CA GLY A 144 -6.43 3.70 4.54
C GLY A 144 -7.79 3.04 4.29
N MET A 145 -7.94 1.77 4.68
CA MET A 145 -9.21 1.05 4.61
C MET A 145 -10.25 1.64 5.57
N GLN A 146 -9.85 2.04 6.77
CA GLN A 146 -10.73 2.66 7.77
C GLN A 146 -11.23 4.03 7.30
N LEU A 147 -10.36 4.87 6.74
CA LEU A 147 -10.75 6.16 6.14
C LEU A 147 -11.77 6.01 5.02
N ARG A 148 -11.68 4.93 4.25
CA ARG A 148 -12.62 4.60 3.15
C ARG A 148 -13.88 3.87 3.63
N ASN A 149 -14.01 3.63 4.92
CA ASN A 149 -15.10 2.86 5.49
C ASN A 149 -15.28 1.48 4.81
N SER A 150 -14.15 0.78 4.64
CA SER A 150 -14.10 -0.49 3.92
C SER A 150 -14.86 -1.59 4.66
N LYS A 151 -15.76 -2.27 3.96
CA LYS A 151 -16.52 -3.42 4.49
C LYS A 151 -15.65 -4.62 4.91
N TYR A 152 -14.37 -4.63 4.53
CA TYR A 152 -13.45 -5.74 4.78
C TYR A 152 -12.69 -5.61 6.11
N LEU A 153 -12.81 -4.49 6.81
CA LEU A 153 -12.15 -4.30 8.12
C LEU A 153 -12.88 -4.98 9.29
N GLY A 154 -14.12 -5.41 9.08
CA GLY A 154 -14.90 -6.05 10.14
C GLY A 154 -15.04 -5.15 11.36
N THR A 155 -14.57 -5.63 12.52
CA THR A 155 -14.63 -4.93 13.83
C THR A 155 -13.39 -4.10 14.14
N THR A 156 -12.52 -3.84 13.18
CA THR A 156 -11.32 -3.04 13.40
C THR A 156 -11.66 -1.64 13.88
N THR A 157 -10.97 -1.20 14.93
CA THR A 157 -11.11 0.13 15.52
C THR A 157 -9.88 0.99 15.25
N TRP A 158 -10.01 2.31 15.36
CA TRP A 158 -8.88 3.25 15.32
C TRP A 158 -7.81 2.91 16.36
N GLN A 159 -8.25 2.51 17.57
CA GLN A 159 -7.33 2.11 18.63
C GLN A 159 -6.50 0.89 18.25
N MET A 160 -7.09 -0.13 17.61
CA MET A 160 -6.34 -1.31 17.15
C MET A 160 -5.27 -0.94 16.11
N ILE A 161 -5.62 -0.02 15.19
CA ILE A 161 -4.67 0.49 14.18
C ILE A 161 -3.53 1.23 14.87
N TYR A 162 -3.86 2.10 15.83
CA TYR A 162 -2.89 2.86 16.60
C TYR A 162 -1.94 1.94 17.39
N ASP A 163 -2.45 0.92 18.05
CA ASP A 163 -1.64 -0.01 18.86
C ASP A 163 -0.64 -0.78 18.00
N ILE A 164 -1.05 -1.24 16.81
CA ILE A 164 -0.15 -1.91 15.86
C ILE A 164 0.91 -0.92 15.38
N ALA A 165 0.52 0.31 15.01
CA ALA A 165 1.43 1.34 14.57
C ALA A 165 2.45 1.69 15.67
N LEU A 166 2.00 1.92 16.90
CA LEU A 166 2.85 2.30 18.02
C LEU A 166 3.89 1.23 18.36
N GLN A 167 3.49 -0.05 18.33
CA GLN A 167 4.39 -1.18 18.62
C GLN A 167 5.44 -1.40 17.52
N SER A 168 5.19 -0.91 16.31
CA SER A 168 6.05 -1.16 15.13
C SER A 168 6.80 0.07 14.62
N ALA A 169 6.36 1.26 14.98
CA ALA A 169 6.98 2.50 14.51
C ALA A 169 8.34 2.75 15.18
N ASN A 170 9.27 3.26 14.38
CA ASN A 170 10.50 3.88 14.89
C ASN A 170 10.18 5.33 15.29
N THR A 171 10.09 5.58 16.60
CA THR A 171 9.74 6.89 17.13
C THR A 171 10.82 7.97 16.90
N SER A 172 12.02 7.61 16.45
CA SER A 172 13.03 8.56 16.00
C SER A 172 12.80 9.03 14.57
N ASN A 173 11.90 8.37 13.82
CA ASN A 173 11.54 8.76 12.47
C ASN A 173 10.36 9.74 12.51
N PHE A 174 10.56 10.95 11.99
CA PHE A 174 9.56 12.01 11.99
C PHE A 174 8.24 11.58 11.33
N LEU A 175 8.30 10.98 10.13
CA LEU A 175 7.10 10.57 9.37
C LEU A 175 6.30 9.47 10.10
N GLN A 176 6.98 8.57 10.79
CA GLN A 176 6.29 7.53 11.55
C GLN A 176 5.62 8.09 12.81
N ASN A 177 6.23 9.10 13.45
CA ASN A 177 5.58 9.84 14.54
C ASN A 177 4.38 10.66 14.06
N GLU A 178 4.51 11.31 12.91
CA GLU A 178 3.40 12.04 12.31
C GLU A 178 2.24 11.10 11.97
N TYR A 179 2.53 9.90 11.47
CA TYR A 179 1.52 8.89 11.22
C TYR A 179 0.74 8.49 12.48
N LEU A 180 1.41 8.31 13.62
CA LEU A 180 0.73 8.07 14.91
C LEU A 180 -0.22 9.21 15.28
N SER A 181 0.22 10.45 15.06
CA SER A 181 -0.61 11.64 15.28
C SER A 181 -1.82 11.69 14.33
N LEU A 182 -1.65 11.27 13.07
CA LEU A 182 -2.73 11.20 12.09
C LEU A 182 -3.79 10.19 12.49
N ILE A 183 -3.42 9.02 13.01
CA ILE A 183 -4.40 8.03 13.49
C ILE A 183 -5.23 8.62 14.63
N SER A 184 -4.58 9.28 15.60
CA SER A 184 -5.27 9.90 16.73
C SER A 184 -6.23 11.01 16.29
N LYS A 185 -5.81 11.87 15.36
CA LYS A 185 -6.66 12.91 14.78
C LYS A 185 -7.85 12.33 14.01
N ALA A 186 -7.64 11.23 13.28
CA ALA A 186 -8.71 10.55 12.57
C ALA A 186 -9.74 9.98 13.55
N ASP A 187 -9.29 9.32 14.62
CA ASP A 187 -10.19 8.81 15.66
C ASP A 187 -11.05 9.93 16.30
N GLU A 188 -10.44 11.06 16.65
CA GLU A 188 -11.14 12.23 17.16
C GLU A 188 -12.21 12.76 16.18
N LEU A 189 -11.90 12.79 14.90
CA LEU A 189 -12.82 13.29 13.87
C LEU A 189 -14.00 12.34 13.62
N TYR A 190 -13.75 11.05 13.64
CA TYR A 190 -14.77 10.04 13.31
C TYR A 190 -15.60 9.64 14.53
N ASN A 191 -15.00 9.53 15.72
CA ASN A 191 -15.63 9.05 16.94
C ASN A 191 -15.78 10.13 18.01
N GLY A 192 -15.15 11.28 17.85
CA GLY A 192 -15.23 12.39 18.82
C GLY A 192 -16.63 13.00 18.90
N PRO A 193 -16.93 13.73 19.99
CA PRO A 193 -18.23 14.37 20.18
C PRO A 193 -18.50 15.37 19.04
N LYS A 194 -19.54 15.11 18.24
CA LYS A 194 -19.97 16.03 17.16
C LYS A 194 -20.19 17.42 17.70
N LYS A 195 -19.35 18.39 17.36
CA LYS A 195 -19.58 19.80 17.69
C LYS A 195 -20.95 20.20 17.15
N ARG A 196 -21.89 20.56 18.04
CA ARG A 196 -23.20 21.09 17.63
C ARG A 196 -22.97 22.28 16.72
N PRO A 197 -23.61 22.37 15.53
CA PRO A 197 -23.49 23.55 14.69
C PRO A 197 -23.91 24.77 15.50
N GLY A 198 -22.97 25.73 15.64
CA GLY A 198 -23.21 26.96 16.37
C GLY A 198 -24.46 27.66 15.81
N LYS A 199 -25.44 27.98 16.67
CA LYS A 199 -26.60 28.80 16.29
C LYS A 199 -26.06 30.08 15.65
N ARG A 200 -26.27 30.25 14.35
CA ARG A 200 -26.04 31.54 13.66
C ARG A 200 -26.85 32.58 14.42
N LYS A 201 -26.16 33.48 15.14
CA LYS A 201 -26.82 34.67 15.70
C LYS A 201 -27.38 35.43 14.51
N LYS A 202 -28.70 35.50 14.40
CA LYS A 202 -29.40 36.46 13.55
C LYS A 202 -28.97 37.85 14.05
N LYS A 203 -28.24 38.60 13.23
CA LYS A 203 -28.11 40.04 13.43
C LYS A 203 -29.45 40.67 13.06
N ASN A 204 -30.09 41.26 14.05
CA ASN A 204 -31.15 42.25 13.84
C ASN A 204 -30.53 43.51 13.26
#